data_e28887ba16c650f52a461f5b86ab7293
#
_entry.id   e28887ba16c650f52a461f5b86ab7293
#
_cell.length_a   1.000
_cell.length_b   1.000
_cell.length_c   1.000
_cell.angle_alpha   90.00
_cell.angle_beta   90.00
_cell.angle_gamma   90.00
#
_symmetry.space_group_name_H-M   'P 1'
#
loop_
_entity.id
_entity.type
_entity.pdbx_description
1 polymer ?
#
loop_
_entity_poly.entity_id
_entity_poly.type
_entity_poly.pdbx_seq_one_letter_code
_entity_poly.pdbx_strand_id
1 'polypeptide(L)'
;MHGGIPMRHLLSLLLLITVTAQAAGPGKSAVASAHPLATQAGLNILEQGGNAFDAAVAVAATLAVVEPYSAGMGGGGFWLLHREQDGLQTFVDARETAPDAATAAMYQNKEGKVMRDWAVNGPSAAGIPGQAAAFVHLADNYGKLPLTSTLAPAIALAEHGFHVEEHYRKLAGYRKDVLNRFPEAAAIFLHNGKVPPNNHLIKQADLARVLRALDEKGNAGFYQGEVAK
;
A
#
# COMPACT_ATOMS: atom_id res chain seq x y z
N MET A 1 48.34 -2.18 53.50
CA MET A 1 48.84 -2.39 52.12
C MET A 1 47.71 -2.03 51.17
N HIS A 2 47.73 -0.82 50.61
CA HIS A 2 46.77 -0.38 49.68
C HIS A 2 47.40 -0.47 48.26
N GLY A 3 47.14 -1.52 47.55
CA GLY A 3 47.56 -1.68 46.16
C GLY A 3 46.64 -0.88 45.22
N GLY A 4 47.04 0.34 44.90
CA GLY A 4 46.35 1.12 43.88
C GLY A 4 46.63 0.53 42.51
N ILE A 5 45.61 0.38 41.69
CA ILE A 5 45.71 -0.04 40.28
C ILE A 5 46.57 1.03 39.55
N PRO A 6 47.67 0.66 38.90
CA PRO A 6 48.54 1.63 38.26
C PRO A 6 47.81 2.33 37.11
N MET A 7 47.91 3.65 37.09
CA MET A 7 47.24 4.57 36.13
C MET A 7 47.37 4.16 34.63
N ARG A 8 48.43 3.39 34.30
CA ARG A 8 48.66 2.79 32.97
C ARG A 8 47.55 1.80 32.56
N HIS A 9 46.98 1.05 33.51
CA HIS A 9 45.91 0.07 33.23
C HIS A 9 44.53 0.75 33.12
N LEU A 10 44.33 1.88 33.80
CA LEU A 10 43.14 2.70 33.67
C LEU A 10 43.06 3.35 32.26
N LEU A 11 44.20 3.86 31.75
CA LEU A 11 44.28 4.42 30.39
C LEU A 11 44.03 3.36 29.31
N SER A 12 44.52 2.14 29.48
CA SER A 12 44.31 1.03 28.54
C SER A 12 42.86 0.55 28.55
N LEU A 13 42.18 0.60 29.69
CA LEU A 13 40.78 0.26 29.82
C LEU A 13 39.87 1.32 29.16
N LEU A 14 40.23 2.61 29.30
CA LEU A 14 39.50 3.68 28.59
C LEU A 14 39.66 3.61 27.08
N LEU A 15 40.81 3.21 26.54
CA LEU A 15 41.03 3.03 25.10
C LEU A 15 40.21 1.86 24.54
N LEU A 16 39.95 0.81 25.30
CA LEU A 16 39.11 -0.31 24.84
C LEU A 16 37.61 0.02 24.76
N ILE A 17 37.15 0.99 25.55
CA ILE A 17 35.73 1.39 25.58
C ILE A 17 35.37 2.31 24.39
N THR A 18 36.35 3.00 23.79
CA THR A 18 36.12 3.92 22.68
C THR A 18 35.97 3.24 21.30
N VAL A 19 36.20 1.93 21.21
CA VAL A 19 36.15 1.21 19.89
C VAL A 19 34.77 0.71 19.53
N THR A 20 33.76 0.81 20.41
CA THR A 20 32.42 0.22 20.12
C THR A 20 31.34 1.21 19.71
N ALA A 21 31.63 2.48 19.57
CA ALA A 21 30.71 3.44 18.99
C ALA A 21 30.96 3.61 17.47
N GLN A 22 31.02 2.50 16.74
CA GLN A 22 30.78 2.60 15.29
C GLN A 22 29.32 2.95 15.11
N ALA A 23 29.05 4.22 14.77
CA ALA A 23 27.77 4.57 14.24
C ALA A 23 27.50 3.62 13.07
N ALA A 24 26.42 2.86 13.15
CA ALA A 24 25.97 2.07 12.01
C ALA A 24 25.94 3.01 10.82
N GLY A 25 26.73 2.72 9.78
CA GLY A 25 26.70 3.52 8.55
C GLY A 25 25.26 3.59 8.06
N PRO A 26 24.90 4.62 7.28
CA PRO A 26 23.56 4.71 6.72
C PRO A 26 23.24 3.41 6.03
N GLY A 27 22.03 2.90 6.26
CA GLY A 27 21.55 1.67 5.62
C GLY A 27 21.68 1.78 4.10
N LYS A 28 21.94 0.67 3.43
CA LYS A 28 22.11 0.63 1.97
C LYS A 28 20.80 0.86 1.22
N SER A 29 19.66 0.85 1.92
CA SER A 29 18.32 1.02 1.36
C SER A 29 17.43 1.79 2.32
N ALA A 30 16.43 2.47 1.79
CA ALA A 30 15.42 3.19 2.56
C ALA A 30 14.05 3.03 1.92
N VAL A 31 13.02 3.00 2.75
CA VAL A 31 11.60 3.01 2.34
C VAL A 31 10.90 4.10 3.13
N ALA A 32 10.11 4.93 2.45
CA ALA A 32 9.22 5.90 3.07
C ALA A 32 7.82 5.75 2.48
N SER A 33 6.81 5.66 3.32
CA SER A 33 5.40 5.59 2.91
C SER A 33 4.50 6.24 3.95
N ALA A 34 3.23 6.42 3.61
CA ALA A 34 2.25 7.06 4.47
C ALA A 34 1.84 6.21 5.69
N HIS A 35 2.10 4.90 5.68
CA HIS A 35 1.67 4.00 6.75
C HIS A 35 2.82 3.09 7.23
N PRO A 36 3.04 2.94 8.56
CA PRO A 36 4.14 2.11 9.10
C PRO A 36 4.14 0.67 8.58
N LEU A 37 2.97 0.03 8.48
CA LEU A 37 2.86 -1.34 7.96
C LEU A 37 3.29 -1.45 6.49
N ALA A 38 3.03 -0.43 5.68
CA ALA A 38 3.47 -0.40 4.29
C ALA A 38 4.98 -0.17 4.19
N THR A 39 5.53 0.73 5.01
CA THR A 39 6.99 0.92 5.10
C THR A 39 7.68 -0.38 5.50
N GLN A 40 7.14 -1.09 6.50
CA GLN A 40 7.68 -2.38 6.94
C GLN A 40 7.60 -3.45 5.85
N ALA A 41 6.49 -3.50 5.09
CA ALA A 41 6.37 -4.41 3.95
C ALA A 41 7.48 -4.19 2.92
N GLY A 42 7.74 -2.93 2.55
CA GLY A 42 8.83 -2.60 1.63
C GLY A 42 10.21 -2.96 2.16
N LEU A 43 10.49 -2.70 3.44
CA LEU A 43 11.76 -3.08 4.08
C LEU A 43 11.94 -4.61 4.09
N ASN A 44 10.91 -5.36 4.44
CA ASN A 44 10.96 -6.84 4.43
C ASN A 44 11.26 -7.40 3.04
N ILE A 45 10.72 -6.79 1.98
CA ILE A 45 11.02 -7.18 0.60
C ILE A 45 12.49 -6.92 0.24
N LEU A 46 13.04 -5.78 0.66
CA LEU A 46 14.48 -5.49 0.46
C LEU A 46 15.37 -6.48 1.22
N GLU A 47 15.01 -6.85 2.45
CA GLU A 47 15.71 -7.85 3.26
C GLU A 47 15.68 -9.25 2.63
N GLN A 48 14.60 -9.60 1.91
CA GLN A 48 14.46 -10.85 1.16
C GLN A 48 15.27 -10.86 -0.16
N GLY A 49 16.00 -9.80 -0.45
CA GLY A 49 16.82 -9.67 -1.66
C GLY A 49 16.10 -9.04 -2.87
N GLY A 50 14.89 -8.56 -2.67
CA GLY A 50 14.17 -7.74 -3.64
C GLY A 50 14.88 -6.42 -3.92
N ASN A 51 14.49 -5.78 -5.00
CA ASN A 51 14.97 -4.45 -5.36
C ASN A 51 13.96 -3.35 -4.99
N ALA A 52 14.25 -2.10 -5.33
CA ALA A 52 13.38 -0.97 -5.04
C ALA A 52 12.01 -1.08 -5.75
N PHE A 53 11.95 -1.72 -6.91
CA PHE A 53 10.69 -1.91 -7.65
C PHE A 53 9.80 -2.95 -6.96
N ASP A 54 10.37 -4.05 -6.47
CA ASP A 54 9.66 -5.03 -5.64
C ASP A 54 9.13 -4.40 -4.36
N ALA A 55 9.96 -3.62 -3.68
CA ALA A 55 9.58 -2.91 -2.47
C ALA A 55 8.43 -1.91 -2.74
N ALA A 56 8.48 -1.19 -3.86
CA ALA A 56 7.44 -0.24 -4.24
C ALA A 56 6.09 -0.93 -4.50
N VAL A 57 6.09 -2.10 -5.16
CA VAL A 57 4.87 -2.91 -5.34
C VAL A 57 4.30 -3.35 -3.99
N ALA A 58 5.15 -3.87 -3.09
CA ALA A 58 4.71 -4.32 -1.78
C ALA A 58 4.16 -3.18 -0.92
N VAL A 59 4.80 -2.01 -0.97
CA VAL A 59 4.31 -0.78 -0.30
C VAL A 59 2.95 -0.38 -0.83
N ALA A 60 2.80 -0.27 -2.15
CA ALA A 60 1.56 0.17 -2.77
C ALA A 60 0.41 -0.82 -2.57
N ALA A 61 0.68 -2.12 -2.66
CA ALA A 61 -0.30 -3.16 -2.35
C ALA A 61 -0.73 -3.14 -0.88
N THR A 62 0.22 -2.91 0.04
CA THR A 62 -0.08 -2.79 1.47
C THR A 62 -0.89 -1.52 1.76
N LEU A 63 -0.54 -0.39 1.16
CA LEU A 63 -1.33 0.85 1.29
C LEU A 63 -2.77 0.66 0.80
N ALA A 64 -2.99 -0.11 -0.27
CA ALA A 64 -4.33 -0.42 -0.74
C ALA A 64 -5.21 -1.17 0.30
N VAL A 65 -4.57 -1.82 1.28
CA VAL A 65 -5.25 -2.48 2.40
C VAL A 65 -5.42 -1.55 3.59
N VAL A 66 -4.33 -0.91 4.03
CA VAL A 66 -4.29 -0.19 5.32
C VAL A 66 -4.72 1.27 5.22
N GLU A 67 -4.74 1.83 4.01
CA GLU A 67 -5.20 3.20 3.72
C GLU A 67 -6.35 3.23 2.69
N PRO A 68 -7.49 2.56 2.95
CA PRO A 68 -8.57 2.46 1.97
C PRO A 68 -9.21 3.80 1.60
N TYR A 69 -8.88 4.86 2.31
CA TYR A 69 -9.31 6.23 2.08
C TYR A 69 -8.40 7.01 1.10
N SER A 70 -7.20 6.49 0.81
CA SER A 70 -6.18 7.15 -0.03
C SER A 70 -5.66 6.27 -1.15
N ALA A 71 -5.69 4.96 -0.99
CA ALA A 71 -5.14 3.98 -1.92
C ALA A 71 -6.12 2.81 -2.12
N GLY A 72 -5.99 2.09 -3.22
CA GLY A 72 -6.83 0.92 -3.47
C GLY A 72 -6.55 0.23 -4.79
N MET A 73 -6.94 -1.05 -4.86
CA MET A 73 -6.85 -1.84 -6.10
C MET A 73 -7.86 -1.36 -7.17
N GLY A 74 -8.94 -0.70 -6.74
CA GLY A 74 -9.94 -0.10 -7.63
C GLY A 74 -9.55 1.26 -8.20
N GLY A 75 -8.32 1.70 -7.95
CA GLY A 75 -7.76 2.96 -8.40
C GLY A 75 -6.57 2.80 -9.33
N GLY A 76 -5.72 3.82 -9.37
CA GLY A 76 -4.51 3.84 -10.15
C GLY A 76 -3.44 4.72 -9.52
N GLY A 77 -2.39 4.98 -10.25
CA GLY A 77 -1.29 5.79 -9.79
C GLY A 77 -0.27 6.06 -10.86
N PHE A 78 0.75 6.81 -10.47
CA PHE A 78 1.88 7.13 -11.31
C PHE A 78 3.15 6.58 -10.68
N TRP A 79 4.03 5.99 -11.49
CA TRP A 79 5.25 5.38 -11.05
C TRP A 79 6.43 6.03 -11.78
N LEU A 80 7.25 6.75 -11.02
CA LEU A 80 8.51 7.28 -11.54
C LEU A 80 9.63 6.32 -11.14
N LEU A 81 10.28 5.73 -12.12
CA LEU A 81 11.27 4.69 -11.93
C LEU A 81 12.65 5.18 -12.33
N HIS A 82 13.64 4.88 -11.50
CA HIS A 82 15.05 5.07 -11.84
C HIS A 82 15.80 3.77 -11.55
N ARG A 83 16.61 3.33 -12.54
CA ARG A 83 17.48 2.16 -12.41
C ARG A 83 18.92 2.58 -12.67
N GLU A 84 19.70 2.65 -11.59
CA GLU A 84 21.09 3.13 -11.63
C GLU A 84 21.99 2.31 -12.55
N GLN A 85 21.76 1.00 -12.68
CA GLN A 85 22.61 0.08 -13.43
C GLN A 85 22.84 0.52 -14.89
N ASP A 86 21.86 1.11 -15.53
CA ASP A 86 21.86 1.53 -16.93
C ASP A 86 21.36 2.97 -17.13
N GLY A 87 21.13 3.69 -16.04
CA GLY A 87 20.64 5.07 -16.06
C GLY A 87 19.19 5.20 -16.54
N LEU A 88 18.42 4.09 -16.60
CA LEU A 88 17.04 4.12 -17.04
C LEU A 88 16.22 5.04 -16.13
N GLN A 89 15.54 5.99 -16.75
CA GLN A 89 14.48 6.77 -16.12
C GLN A 89 13.22 6.61 -16.94
N THR A 90 12.14 6.17 -16.30
CA THR A 90 10.87 5.95 -17.00
C THR A 90 9.69 6.27 -16.11
N PHE A 91 8.58 6.56 -16.74
CA PHE A 91 7.32 6.86 -16.09
C PHE A 91 6.27 5.84 -16.55
N VAL A 92 5.60 5.20 -15.59
CA VAL A 92 4.48 4.32 -15.87
C VAL A 92 3.19 5.03 -15.45
N ASP A 93 2.35 5.32 -16.43
CA ASP A 93 1.00 5.81 -16.22
C ASP A 93 0.06 4.61 -15.99
N ALA A 94 -0.32 4.44 -14.75
CA ALA A 94 -1.27 3.42 -14.32
C ALA A 94 -2.56 4.08 -13.78
N ARG A 95 -2.88 5.28 -14.26
CA ARG A 95 -4.12 5.95 -13.90
C ARG A 95 -5.32 5.18 -14.45
N GLU A 96 -6.46 5.38 -13.82
CA GLU A 96 -7.74 4.85 -14.28
C GLU A 96 -8.13 5.41 -15.63
N THR A 97 -8.75 4.58 -16.46
CA THR A 97 -9.36 5.00 -17.72
C THR A 97 -10.88 5.02 -17.59
N ALA A 98 -11.54 5.86 -18.37
CA ALA A 98 -13.00 5.83 -18.45
C ALA A 98 -13.45 4.53 -19.13
N PRO A 99 -14.54 3.88 -18.67
CA PRO A 99 -15.17 2.79 -19.42
C PRO A 99 -15.59 3.25 -20.83
N ASP A 100 -15.51 2.37 -21.83
CA ASP A 100 -15.90 2.71 -23.22
C ASP A 100 -17.35 3.20 -23.35
N ALA A 101 -18.24 2.73 -22.47
CA ALA A 101 -19.62 3.16 -22.40
C ALA A 101 -19.84 4.49 -21.66
N ALA A 102 -18.78 5.12 -21.13
CA ALA A 102 -18.92 6.36 -20.38
C ALA A 102 -19.30 7.53 -21.31
N THR A 103 -20.28 8.30 -20.87
CA THR A 103 -20.72 9.51 -21.57
C THR A 103 -20.92 10.66 -20.59
N ALA A 104 -20.83 11.90 -21.06
CA ALA A 104 -21.10 13.07 -20.21
C ALA A 104 -22.53 13.04 -19.62
N ALA A 105 -23.49 12.44 -20.32
CA ALA A 105 -24.88 12.35 -19.91
C ALA A 105 -25.09 11.43 -18.69
N MET A 106 -24.18 10.47 -18.41
CA MET A 106 -24.30 9.57 -17.26
C MET A 106 -24.29 10.30 -15.90
N TYR A 107 -23.79 11.51 -15.87
CA TYR A 107 -23.76 12.35 -14.66
C TYR A 107 -24.81 13.44 -14.64
N GLN A 108 -25.80 13.40 -15.54
CA GLN A 108 -26.87 14.38 -15.65
C GLN A 108 -28.22 13.77 -15.25
N ASN A 109 -29.05 14.56 -14.59
CA ASN A 109 -30.43 14.17 -14.37
C ASN A 109 -31.27 14.38 -15.68
N LYS A 110 -32.56 14.07 -15.62
CA LYS A 110 -33.46 14.17 -16.78
C LYS A 110 -33.56 15.57 -17.37
N GLU A 111 -33.30 16.59 -16.58
CA GLU A 111 -33.30 18.01 -16.98
C GLU A 111 -31.93 18.48 -17.49
N GLY A 112 -30.94 17.56 -17.66
CA GLY A 112 -29.60 17.88 -18.14
C GLY A 112 -28.69 18.52 -17.08
N LYS A 113 -29.13 18.60 -15.82
CA LYS A 113 -28.33 19.17 -14.73
C LYS A 113 -27.31 18.16 -14.23
N VAL A 114 -26.03 18.58 -14.12
CA VAL A 114 -24.95 17.73 -13.57
C VAL A 114 -25.19 17.42 -12.09
N MET A 115 -25.21 16.14 -11.79
CA MET A 115 -25.37 15.60 -10.44
C MET A 115 -23.99 15.22 -9.88
N ARG A 116 -23.34 16.18 -9.21
CA ARG A 116 -21.98 15.98 -8.69
C ARG A 116 -21.84 14.72 -7.83
N ASP A 117 -22.86 14.37 -7.06
CA ASP A 117 -22.82 13.17 -6.22
C ASP A 117 -22.59 11.88 -7.04
N TRP A 118 -23.19 11.80 -8.23
CA TRP A 118 -23.03 10.63 -9.11
C TRP A 118 -21.63 10.50 -9.69
N ALA A 119 -20.92 11.62 -9.84
CA ALA A 119 -19.54 11.65 -10.32
C ALA A 119 -18.50 11.43 -9.20
N VAL A 120 -18.91 11.39 -7.94
CA VAL A 120 -18.01 11.28 -6.77
C VAL A 120 -18.29 10.03 -5.95
N ASN A 121 -19.53 9.56 -5.92
CA ASN A 121 -19.96 8.47 -5.05
C ASN A 121 -20.73 7.40 -5.83
N GLY A 122 -20.43 6.16 -5.51
CA GLY A 122 -21.09 4.99 -6.11
C GLY A 122 -20.42 4.48 -7.38
N PRO A 123 -21.04 3.47 -8.03
CA PRO A 123 -20.42 2.72 -9.12
C PRO A 123 -20.04 3.58 -10.34
N SER A 124 -20.85 4.59 -10.66
CA SER A 124 -20.58 5.48 -11.81
C SER A 124 -19.38 6.40 -11.61
N ALA A 125 -18.89 6.53 -10.39
CA ALA A 125 -17.71 7.35 -10.07
C ALA A 125 -16.38 6.60 -10.26
N ALA A 126 -16.43 5.28 -10.44
CA ALA A 126 -15.25 4.44 -10.61
C ALA A 126 -14.82 4.37 -12.09
N GLY A 127 -13.53 4.54 -12.35
CA GLY A 127 -12.90 4.22 -13.64
C GLY A 127 -12.49 2.76 -13.73
N ILE A 128 -11.94 2.35 -14.87
CA ILE A 128 -11.25 1.07 -15.01
C ILE A 128 -9.90 1.18 -14.32
N PRO A 129 -9.63 0.39 -13.28
CA PRO A 129 -8.41 0.53 -12.48
C PRO A 129 -7.14 0.22 -13.26
N GLY A 130 -6.07 0.99 -13.04
CA GLY A 130 -4.75 0.72 -13.61
C GLY A 130 -3.78 0.08 -12.62
N GLN A 131 -4.07 0.16 -11.32
CA GLN A 131 -3.13 -0.24 -10.26
C GLN A 131 -2.72 -1.72 -10.33
N ALA A 132 -3.66 -2.63 -10.58
CA ALA A 132 -3.38 -4.06 -10.69
C ALA A 132 -2.43 -4.36 -11.85
N ALA A 133 -2.66 -3.73 -13.02
CA ALA A 133 -1.77 -3.87 -14.18
C ALA A 133 -0.36 -3.32 -13.89
N ALA A 134 -0.26 -2.22 -13.15
CA ALA A 134 1.03 -1.68 -12.74
C ALA A 134 1.82 -2.66 -11.88
N PHE A 135 1.19 -3.32 -10.91
CA PHE A 135 1.87 -4.30 -10.06
C PHE A 135 2.48 -5.44 -10.88
N VAL A 136 1.69 -6.01 -11.79
CA VAL A 136 2.17 -7.06 -12.70
C VAL A 136 3.30 -6.51 -13.60
N HIS A 137 3.10 -5.35 -14.21
CA HIS A 137 4.09 -4.74 -15.10
C HIS A 137 5.42 -4.47 -14.39
N LEU A 138 5.39 -3.94 -13.17
CA LEU A 138 6.60 -3.67 -12.40
C LEU A 138 7.32 -4.97 -12.00
N ALA A 139 6.59 -5.97 -11.54
CA ALA A 139 7.16 -7.25 -11.18
C ALA A 139 7.85 -7.93 -12.38
N ASP A 140 7.16 -7.98 -13.53
CA ASP A 140 7.64 -8.69 -14.71
C ASP A 140 8.84 -7.99 -15.40
N ASN A 141 8.90 -6.65 -15.38
CA ASN A 141 9.88 -5.90 -16.17
C ASN A 141 11.01 -5.29 -15.33
N TYR A 142 10.83 -5.13 -14.03
CA TYR A 142 11.77 -4.42 -13.15
C TYR A 142 12.07 -5.17 -11.86
N GLY A 143 11.18 -6.06 -11.43
CA GLY A 143 11.32 -6.84 -10.19
C GLY A 143 12.44 -7.88 -10.26
N LYS A 144 12.88 -8.32 -9.09
CA LYS A 144 13.76 -9.48 -8.87
C LYS A 144 13.03 -10.64 -8.22
N LEU A 145 11.99 -10.34 -7.47
CA LEU A 145 11.17 -11.32 -6.77
C LEU A 145 9.87 -11.57 -7.56
N PRO A 146 9.28 -12.77 -7.42
CA PRO A 146 7.97 -13.04 -8.01
C PRO A 146 6.89 -12.15 -7.37
N LEU A 147 5.83 -11.88 -8.11
CA LEU A 147 4.68 -11.10 -7.65
C LEU A 147 4.10 -11.64 -6.33
N THR A 148 4.11 -12.97 -6.15
CA THR A 148 3.72 -13.67 -4.92
C THR A 148 4.42 -13.12 -3.68
N SER A 149 5.73 -12.89 -3.77
CA SER A 149 6.49 -12.34 -2.65
C SER A 149 6.09 -10.90 -2.33
N THR A 150 5.90 -10.08 -3.36
CA THR A 150 5.60 -8.65 -3.19
C THR A 150 4.15 -8.41 -2.73
N LEU A 151 3.20 -9.27 -3.09
CA LEU A 151 1.81 -9.16 -2.66
C LEU A 151 1.55 -9.83 -1.30
N ALA A 152 2.41 -10.75 -0.85
CA ALA A 152 2.20 -11.52 0.38
C ALA A 152 1.89 -10.65 1.64
N PRO A 153 2.59 -9.54 1.91
CA PRO A 153 2.29 -8.69 3.06
C PRO A 153 0.87 -8.09 3.00
N ALA A 154 0.46 -7.63 1.82
CA ALA A 154 -0.87 -7.06 1.61
C ALA A 154 -1.97 -8.12 1.77
N ILE A 155 -1.78 -9.31 1.20
CA ILE A 155 -2.70 -10.44 1.35
C ILE A 155 -2.86 -10.80 2.82
N ALA A 156 -1.75 -10.95 3.56
CA ALA A 156 -1.80 -11.28 4.97
C ALA A 156 -2.56 -10.23 5.80
N LEU A 157 -2.31 -8.95 5.55
CA LEU A 157 -3.03 -7.86 6.25
C LEU A 157 -4.51 -7.79 5.86
N ALA A 158 -4.87 -8.08 4.63
CA ALA A 158 -6.26 -8.14 4.21
C ALA A 158 -7.02 -9.30 4.88
N GLU A 159 -6.38 -10.46 5.04
CA GLU A 159 -6.96 -11.65 5.68
C GLU A 159 -7.01 -11.55 7.21
N HIS A 160 -5.88 -11.21 7.82
CA HIS A 160 -5.76 -11.21 9.28
C HIS A 160 -6.22 -9.89 9.90
N GLY A 161 -6.21 -8.82 9.11
CA GLY A 161 -6.66 -7.49 9.49
C GLY A 161 -5.54 -6.57 9.95
N PHE A 162 -5.88 -5.30 10.05
CA PHE A 162 -5.06 -4.25 10.64
C PHE A 162 -5.88 -3.46 11.67
N HIS A 163 -5.19 -2.86 12.65
CA HIS A 163 -5.85 -2.09 13.69
C HIS A 163 -6.09 -0.65 13.27
N VAL A 164 -7.29 -0.15 13.55
CA VAL A 164 -7.68 1.23 13.33
C VAL A 164 -6.86 2.17 14.21
N GLU A 165 -6.27 3.19 13.58
CA GLU A 165 -5.55 4.29 14.22
C GLU A 165 -6.31 5.61 14.10
N GLU A 166 -5.84 6.66 14.77
CA GLU A 166 -6.52 7.96 14.78
C GLU A 166 -6.59 8.59 13.39
N HIS A 167 -5.57 8.38 12.54
CA HIS A 167 -5.59 8.88 11.16
C HIS A 167 -6.72 8.25 10.35
N TYR A 168 -6.87 6.93 10.42
CA TYR A 168 -8.00 6.22 9.81
C TYR A 168 -9.34 6.80 10.29
N ARG A 169 -9.51 6.97 11.60
CA ARG A 169 -10.75 7.46 12.20
C ARG A 169 -11.14 8.85 11.68
N LYS A 170 -10.16 9.74 11.59
CA LYS A 170 -10.36 11.08 11.05
C LYS A 170 -10.89 11.04 9.62
N LEU A 171 -10.27 10.23 8.75
CA LEU A 171 -10.62 10.16 7.33
C LEU A 171 -11.93 9.38 7.09
N ALA A 172 -12.15 8.28 7.81
CA ALA A 172 -13.43 7.57 7.80
C ALA A 172 -14.59 8.47 8.27
N GLY A 173 -14.33 9.38 9.21
CA GLY A 173 -15.30 10.38 9.68
C GLY A 173 -15.85 11.24 8.55
N TYR A 174 -15.03 11.70 7.63
CA TYR A 174 -15.47 12.50 6.47
C TYR A 174 -16.30 11.70 5.47
N ARG A 175 -16.16 10.37 5.45
CA ARG A 175 -16.85 9.50 4.49
C ARG A 175 -17.96 8.67 5.12
N LYS A 176 -18.17 8.75 6.43
CA LYS A 176 -19.12 7.92 7.20
C LYS A 176 -20.51 7.86 6.57
N ASP A 177 -21.07 9.00 6.21
CA ASP A 177 -22.43 9.08 5.69
C ASP A 177 -22.54 8.48 4.27
N VAL A 178 -21.47 8.59 3.47
CA VAL A 178 -21.37 7.94 2.17
C VAL A 178 -21.19 6.43 2.33
N LEU A 179 -20.29 5.98 3.22
CA LEU A 179 -20.08 4.57 3.49
C LEU A 179 -21.38 3.87 3.96
N ASN A 180 -22.18 4.54 4.78
CA ASN A 180 -23.47 4.01 5.22
C ASN A 180 -24.53 3.88 4.10
N ARG A 181 -24.32 4.48 2.94
CA ARG A 181 -25.21 4.28 1.77
C ARG A 181 -24.97 2.94 1.05
N PHE A 182 -23.82 2.30 1.31
CA PHE A 182 -23.38 1.06 0.68
C PHE A 182 -23.15 0.01 1.76
N PRO A 183 -24.10 -0.94 1.98
CA PRO A 183 -24.03 -1.88 3.08
C PRO A 183 -22.75 -2.70 3.17
N GLU A 184 -22.20 -3.09 2.01
CA GLU A 184 -20.96 -3.87 1.92
C GLU A 184 -19.76 -3.04 2.40
N ALA A 185 -19.67 -1.78 2.00
CA ALA A 185 -18.62 -0.88 2.46
C ALA A 185 -18.77 -0.55 3.95
N ALA A 186 -20.01 -0.32 4.42
CA ALA A 186 -20.29 -0.07 5.82
C ALA A 186 -19.90 -1.26 6.70
N ALA A 187 -20.14 -2.48 6.25
CA ALA A 187 -19.81 -3.71 6.98
C ALA A 187 -18.29 -3.88 7.18
N ILE A 188 -17.49 -3.43 6.22
CA ILE A 188 -16.03 -3.53 6.27
C ILE A 188 -15.42 -2.35 7.05
N PHE A 189 -15.80 -1.12 6.72
CA PHE A 189 -15.08 0.09 7.13
C PHE A 189 -15.70 0.84 8.31
N LEU A 190 -16.89 0.44 8.74
CA LEU A 190 -17.57 1.02 9.90
C LEU A 190 -17.84 -0.05 10.97
N HIS A 191 -18.07 0.41 12.21
CA HIS A 191 -18.50 -0.44 13.31
C HIS A 191 -19.91 -0.02 13.74
N ASN A 192 -20.91 -0.85 13.46
CA ASN A 192 -22.32 -0.54 13.72
C ASN A 192 -22.75 0.83 13.11
N GLY A 193 -22.36 1.08 11.88
CA GLY A 193 -22.65 2.33 11.16
C GLY A 193 -21.92 3.58 11.66
N LYS A 194 -20.96 3.42 12.59
CA LYS A 194 -20.14 4.50 13.16
C LYS A 194 -18.67 4.29 12.80
N VAL A 195 -17.90 5.38 12.87
CA VAL A 195 -16.44 5.30 12.78
C VAL A 195 -15.92 4.35 13.85
N PRO A 196 -15.11 3.35 13.50
CA PRO A 196 -14.59 2.38 14.46
C PRO A 196 -13.74 3.04 15.54
N PRO A 197 -13.73 2.51 16.77
CA PRO A 197 -12.80 2.98 17.80
C PRO A 197 -11.34 2.63 17.44
N ASN A 198 -10.38 3.29 18.09
CA ASN A 198 -8.97 2.90 18.02
C ASN A 198 -8.81 1.42 18.39
N ASN A 199 -7.87 0.75 17.76
CA ASN A 199 -7.59 -0.67 17.90
C ASN A 199 -8.71 -1.62 17.42
N HIS A 200 -9.77 -1.11 16.78
CA HIS A 200 -10.71 -1.98 16.08
C HIS A 200 -10.00 -2.71 14.94
N LEU A 201 -10.26 -4.01 14.79
CA LEU A 201 -9.64 -4.81 13.73
C LEU A 201 -10.51 -4.76 12.47
N ILE A 202 -9.93 -4.27 11.37
CA ILE A 202 -10.56 -4.29 10.04
C ILE A 202 -9.98 -5.45 9.24
N LYS A 203 -10.84 -6.28 8.67
CA LYS A 203 -10.50 -7.37 7.73
C LYS A 203 -11.17 -7.13 6.39
N GLN A 204 -10.45 -7.48 5.31
CA GLN A 204 -10.92 -7.28 3.93
C GLN A 204 -10.76 -8.59 3.15
N ALA A 205 -11.52 -9.62 3.53
CA ALA A 205 -11.41 -10.95 2.96
C ALA A 205 -11.60 -10.97 1.43
N ASP A 206 -12.48 -10.11 0.91
CA ASP A 206 -12.72 -10.00 -0.52
C ASP A 206 -11.53 -9.38 -1.25
N LEU A 207 -10.91 -8.36 -0.67
CA LEU A 207 -9.68 -7.78 -1.20
C LEU A 207 -8.53 -8.80 -1.18
N ALA A 208 -8.44 -9.62 -0.15
CA ALA A 208 -7.46 -10.72 -0.11
C ALA A 208 -7.67 -11.71 -1.28
N ARG A 209 -8.93 -12.07 -1.60
CA ARG A 209 -9.24 -12.91 -2.76
C ARG A 209 -8.86 -12.25 -4.09
N VAL A 210 -9.10 -10.96 -4.23
CA VAL A 210 -8.69 -10.18 -5.41
C VAL A 210 -7.17 -10.17 -5.57
N LEU A 211 -6.42 -9.91 -4.48
CA LEU A 211 -4.96 -9.92 -4.50
C LEU A 211 -4.40 -11.32 -4.82
N ARG A 212 -5.01 -12.40 -4.30
CA ARG A 212 -4.63 -13.78 -4.67
C ARG A 212 -4.91 -14.10 -6.12
N ALA A 213 -6.05 -13.67 -6.65
CA ALA A 213 -6.37 -13.88 -8.06
C ALA A 213 -5.38 -13.15 -8.99
N LEU A 214 -4.94 -11.95 -8.59
CA LEU A 214 -3.89 -11.21 -9.29
C LEU A 214 -2.54 -11.93 -9.22
N ASP A 215 -2.18 -12.45 -8.05
CA ASP A 215 -0.95 -13.22 -7.84
C ASP A 215 -0.91 -14.50 -8.71
N GLU A 216 -2.00 -15.26 -8.71
CA GLU A 216 -2.09 -16.54 -9.40
C GLU A 216 -2.17 -16.43 -10.93
N LYS A 217 -2.81 -15.39 -11.46
CA LYS A 217 -3.19 -15.27 -12.87
C LYS A 217 -2.73 -13.97 -13.54
N GLY A 218 -1.95 -13.14 -12.82
CA GLY A 218 -1.54 -11.84 -13.31
C GLY A 218 -2.75 -10.96 -13.69
N ASN A 219 -2.63 -10.20 -14.76
CA ASN A 219 -3.69 -9.32 -15.24
C ASN A 219 -5.03 -10.04 -15.48
N ALA A 220 -5.00 -11.29 -15.92
CA ALA A 220 -6.23 -12.07 -16.14
C ALA A 220 -7.00 -12.31 -14.84
N GLY A 221 -6.32 -12.43 -13.69
CA GLY A 221 -6.95 -12.59 -12.40
C GLY A 221 -7.75 -11.38 -11.92
N PHE A 222 -7.42 -10.19 -12.42
CA PHE A 222 -8.12 -8.96 -12.06
C PHE A 222 -9.09 -8.48 -13.15
N TYR A 223 -8.66 -8.46 -14.42
CA TYR A 223 -9.43 -7.87 -15.51
C TYR A 223 -10.31 -8.86 -16.26
N GLN A 224 -10.30 -10.13 -15.89
CA GLN A 224 -11.12 -11.19 -16.49
C GLN A 224 -11.76 -12.07 -15.41
N GLY A 225 -12.74 -12.87 -15.79
CA GLY A 225 -13.35 -13.86 -14.91
C GLY A 225 -14.21 -13.26 -13.79
N GLU A 226 -14.05 -13.78 -12.58
CA GLU A 226 -14.93 -13.49 -11.44
C GLU A 226 -14.74 -12.07 -10.91
N VAL A 227 -13.50 -11.59 -10.81
CA VAL A 227 -13.18 -10.26 -10.27
C VAL A 227 -13.71 -9.15 -11.19
N ALA A 228 -13.72 -9.38 -12.50
CA ALA A 228 -14.15 -8.39 -13.49
C ALA A 228 -15.66 -8.38 -13.76
N LYS A 229 -16.41 -9.35 -13.24
CA LYS A 229 -17.87 -9.46 -13.39
C LYS A 229 -18.61 -8.69 -12.30
#